data_5838588005b9065d83000a03ce491907
#
_entry.id   5838588005b9065d83000a03ce491907
#
_cell.length_a   1.000
_cell.length_b   1.000
_cell.length_c   1.000
_cell.angle_alpha   90.00
_cell.angle_beta   90.00
_cell.angle_gamma   90.00
#
_symmetry.space_group_name_H-M   'P 1'
#
loop_
_entity.id
_entity.type
_entity.pdbx_description
1 polymer ?
#
loop_
_entity_poly.entity_id
_entity_poly.type
_entity_poly.pdbx_seq_one_letter_code
_entity_poly.pdbx_strand_id
1 'polypeptide(L)'
;TVIPVPSELVVAPAAYHAAGGNLDMWLVILFSTLGADVGATINYLAGWYLGRPIIYKFANSKWGHLCLLNQEKVEKSERYFEKHGMVATITGRLLPGIRHLISIPAGLSRMNYWKFLLYTTIGAGAWHSILALLGHYMHAFVPEEQLNEKILEYGEYIKFGLIILVIIVCLYFLLKWYIKKKKADNKQVK
;
A
#
# COMPACT_ATOMS: atom_id res chain seq x y z
N THR A 1 -10.13 0.13 4.48
CA THR A 1 -11.14 1.06 5.01
C THR A 1 -11.36 2.21 4.04
N VAL A 2 -12.62 2.62 3.87
CA VAL A 2 -13.00 3.80 3.05
C VAL A 2 -12.51 5.08 3.73
N ILE A 3 -12.53 5.11 5.05
CA ILE A 3 -11.97 6.19 5.89
C ILE A 3 -10.53 5.81 6.25
N PRO A 4 -9.54 6.71 6.14
CA PRO A 4 -8.14 6.42 6.44
C PRO A 4 -7.89 6.28 7.96
N VAL A 5 -8.51 5.28 8.58
CA VAL A 5 -8.18 4.92 9.97
C VAL A 5 -6.90 4.10 9.96
N PRO A 6 -5.87 4.50 10.71
CA PRO A 6 -4.65 3.72 10.84
C PRO A 6 -4.95 2.32 11.39
N SER A 7 -4.61 1.28 10.64
CA SER A 7 -4.85 -0.11 11.08
C SER A 7 -3.96 -0.47 12.27
N GLU A 8 -2.91 0.29 12.51
CA GLU A 8 -2.02 0.20 13.66
C GLU A 8 -2.79 0.31 14.98
N LEU A 9 -3.76 1.22 15.04
CA LEU A 9 -4.59 1.47 16.22
C LEU A 9 -5.65 0.38 16.46
N VAL A 10 -5.83 -0.54 15.53
CA VAL A 10 -6.84 -1.62 15.66
C VAL A 10 -6.16 -2.99 15.73
N VAL A 11 -5.25 -3.28 14.79
CA VAL A 11 -4.67 -4.62 14.66
C VAL A 11 -3.66 -4.91 15.77
N ALA A 12 -2.81 -3.95 16.13
CA ALA A 12 -1.80 -4.16 17.15
C ALA A 12 -2.41 -4.30 18.57
N PRO A 13 -3.40 -3.48 19.00
CA PRO A 13 -4.11 -3.74 20.26
C PRO A 13 -4.86 -5.07 20.27
N ALA A 14 -5.56 -5.42 19.18
CA ALA A 14 -6.26 -6.69 19.09
C ALA A 14 -5.29 -7.88 19.22
N ALA A 15 -4.10 -7.78 18.61
CA ALA A 15 -3.06 -8.81 18.71
C ALA A 15 -2.40 -8.85 20.11
N TYR A 16 -2.30 -7.71 20.79
CA TYR A 16 -1.87 -7.64 22.19
C TYR A 16 -2.83 -8.44 23.10
N HIS A 17 -4.13 -8.23 22.97
CA HIS A 17 -5.14 -8.99 23.70
C HIS A 17 -5.21 -10.46 23.29
N ALA A 18 -4.88 -10.78 22.02
CA ALA A 18 -4.75 -12.16 21.57
C ALA A 18 -3.56 -12.87 22.24
N ALA A 19 -2.46 -12.17 22.48
CA ALA A 19 -1.32 -12.70 23.23
C ALA A 19 -1.67 -13.00 24.69
N GLY A 20 -2.59 -12.21 25.28
CA GLY A 20 -3.15 -12.45 26.62
C GLY A 20 -4.20 -13.56 26.68
N GLY A 21 -4.51 -14.24 25.56
CA GLY A 21 -5.47 -15.34 25.51
C GLY A 21 -6.94 -14.92 25.34
N ASN A 22 -7.23 -13.62 25.22
CA ASN A 22 -8.59 -13.11 25.07
C ASN A 22 -9.14 -13.21 23.64
N LEU A 23 -8.27 -13.29 22.63
CA LEU A 23 -8.60 -13.37 21.21
C LEU A 23 -7.69 -14.38 20.50
N ASP A 24 -8.14 -14.85 19.34
CA ASP A 24 -7.31 -15.68 18.47
C ASP A 24 -6.52 -14.81 17.48
N MET A 25 -5.20 -14.97 17.46
CA MET A 25 -4.29 -14.23 16.62
C MET A 25 -4.60 -14.38 15.11
N TRP A 26 -4.93 -15.62 14.70
CA TRP A 26 -5.22 -15.90 13.31
C TRP A 26 -6.51 -15.23 12.86
N LEU A 27 -7.53 -15.21 13.75
CA LEU A 27 -8.78 -14.50 13.48
C LEU A 27 -8.56 -12.98 13.39
N VAL A 28 -7.69 -12.42 14.23
CA VAL A 28 -7.34 -10.99 14.15
C VAL A 28 -6.74 -10.66 12.78
N ILE A 29 -5.76 -11.45 12.29
CA ILE A 29 -5.14 -11.25 10.98
C ILE A 29 -6.15 -11.44 9.86
N LEU A 30 -6.96 -12.52 9.93
CA LEU A 30 -7.94 -12.84 8.91
C LEU A 30 -8.99 -11.74 8.74
N PHE A 31 -9.66 -11.35 9.85
CA PHE A 31 -10.72 -10.34 9.79
C PHE A 31 -10.19 -8.96 9.45
N SER A 32 -8.99 -8.59 9.91
CA SER A 32 -8.35 -7.35 9.51
C SER A 32 -8.04 -7.32 8.01
N THR A 33 -7.60 -8.44 7.45
CA THR A 33 -7.31 -8.55 6.02
C THR A 33 -8.58 -8.52 5.19
N LEU A 34 -9.63 -9.25 5.59
CA LEU A 34 -10.94 -9.19 4.94
C LEU A 34 -11.53 -7.76 4.98
N GLY A 35 -11.43 -7.09 6.11
CA GLY A 35 -11.85 -5.69 6.23
C GLY A 35 -11.09 -4.73 5.31
N ALA A 36 -9.77 -4.98 5.14
CA ALA A 36 -8.96 -4.23 4.18
C ALA A 36 -9.37 -4.52 2.73
N ASP A 37 -9.69 -5.76 2.40
CA ASP A 37 -10.14 -6.16 1.06
C ASP A 37 -11.49 -5.53 0.70
N VAL A 38 -12.45 -5.49 1.64
CA VAL A 38 -13.73 -4.79 1.46
C VAL A 38 -13.50 -3.30 1.20
N GLY A 39 -12.70 -2.63 2.04
CA GLY A 39 -12.38 -1.21 1.86
C GLY A 39 -11.64 -0.93 0.55
N ALA A 40 -10.73 -1.82 0.17
CA ALA A 40 -10.02 -1.74 -1.10
C ALA A 40 -10.95 -1.89 -2.31
N THR A 41 -11.91 -2.81 -2.21
CA THR A 41 -12.91 -3.04 -3.26
C THR A 41 -13.76 -1.80 -3.49
N ILE A 42 -14.21 -1.15 -2.42
CA ILE A 42 -14.99 0.10 -2.51
C ILE A 42 -14.17 1.19 -3.22
N ASN A 43 -12.90 1.39 -2.83
CA ASN A 43 -12.02 2.38 -3.46
C ASN A 43 -11.66 2.00 -4.91
N TYR A 44 -11.51 0.72 -5.21
CA TYR A 44 -11.31 0.22 -6.56
C TYR A 44 -12.52 0.51 -7.45
N LEU A 45 -13.73 0.21 -6.98
CA LEU A 45 -14.98 0.50 -7.70
C LEU A 45 -15.20 2.01 -7.88
N ALA A 46 -14.88 2.82 -6.87
CA ALA A 46 -14.91 4.28 -7.00
C ALA A 46 -13.94 4.74 -8.10
N GLY A 47 -12.70 4.21 -8.16
CA GLY A 47 -11.75 4.47 -9.24
C GLY A 47 -12.27 4.01 -10.60
N TRP A 48 -12.89 2.82 -10.65
CA TRP A 48 -13.43 2.25 -11.88
C TRP A 48 -14.59 3.07 -12.48
N TYR A 49 -15.58 3.40 -11.65
CA TYR A 49 -16.79 4.06 -12.13
C TYR A 49 -16.69 5.59 -12.18
N LEU A 50 -16.08 6.19 -11.15
CA LEU A 50 -16.05 7.64 -10.98
C LEU A 50 -14.68 8.25 -11.37
N GLY A 51 -13.61 7.45 -11.33
CA GLY A 51 -12.25 7.95 -11.44
C GLY A 51 -11.94 8.59 -12.78
N ARG A 52 -12.22 7.93 -13.91
CA ARG A 52 -11.91 8.47 -15.24
C ARG A 52 -12.58 9.81 -15.51
N PRO A 53 -13.93 9.95 -15.46
CA PRO A 53 -14.58 11.22 -15.78
C PRO A 53 -14.15 12.35 -14.84
N ILE A 54 -13.95 12.06 -13.55
CA ILE A 54 -13.53 13.07 -12.57
C ILE A 54 -12.06 13.45 -12.78
N ILE A 55 -11.17 12.49 -12.92
CA ILE A 55 -9.72 12.73 -13.06
C ILE A 55 -9.40 13.40 -14.39
N TYR A 56 -10.02 12.98 -15.49
CA TYR A 56 -9.85 13.63 -16.81
C TYR A 56 -10.41 15.05 -16.80
N LYS A 57 -11.59 15.27 -16.19
CA LYS A 57 -12.15 16.62 -16.05
C LYS A 57 -11.23 17.51 -15.18
N PHE A 58 -10.69 16.98 -14.10
CA PHE A 58 -9.73 17.70 -13.26
C PHE A 58 -8.40 17.95 -13.98
N ALA A 59 -7.82 16.94 -14.64
CA ALA A 59 -6.57 17.06 -15.38
C ALA A 59 -6.65 18.12 -16.50
N ASN A 60 -7.82 18.29 -17.12
CA ASN A 60 -8.08 19.29 -18.15
C ASN A 60 -8.53 20.67 -17.58
N SER A 61 -8.63 20.80 -16.25
CA SER A 61 -8.98 22.06 -15.60
C SER A 61 -7.73 22.91 -15.33
N LYS A 62 -7.95 24.23 -15.08
CA LYS A 62 -6.87 25.15 -14.68
C LYS A 62 -6.13 24.67 -13.43
N TRP A 63 -6.84 24.06 -12.49
CA TRP A 63 -6.27 23.50 -11.25
C TRP A 63 -5.42 22.25 -11.51
N GLY A 64 -5.84 21.39 -12.43
CA GLY A 64 -5.07 20.23 -12.82
C GLY A 64 -3.72 20.63 -13.46
N HIS A 65 -3.74 21.62 -14.33
CA HIS A 65 -2.52 22.16 -14.95
C HIS A 65 -1.59 22.80 -13.91
N LEU A 66 -2.11 23.49 -12.90
CA LEU A 66 -1.32 24.03 -11.78
C LEU A 66 -0.64 22.92 -10.98
N CYS A 67 -1.31 21.78 -10.81
CA CYS A 67 -0.75 20.58 -10.18
C CYS A 67 0.14 19.74 -11.11
N LEU A 68 0.51 20.26 -12.28
CA LEU A 68 1.29 19.56 -13.31
C LEU A 68 0.65 18.24 -13.78
N LEU A 69 -0.65 18.08 -13.58
CA LEU A 69 -1.45 16.99 -14.11
C LEU A 69 -2.00 17.39 -15.48
N ASN A 70 -1.90 16.51 -16.44
CA ASN A 70 -2.56 16.59 -17.73
C ASN A 70 -3.04 15.19 -18.13
N GLN A 71 -3.91 15.15 -19.13
CA GLN A 71 -4.49 13.90 -19.62
C GLN A 71 -3.41 12.88 -20.02
N GLU A 72 -2.35 13.30 -20.69
CA GLU A 72 -1.25 12.42 -21.13
C GLU A 72 -0.55 11.73 -19.95
N LYS A 73 -0.31 12.47 -18.84
CA LYS A 73 0.30 11.92 -17.64
C LYS A 73 -0.61 10.92 -16.95
N VAL A 74 -1.92 11.18 -16.93
CA VAL A 74 -2.92 10.23 -16.39
C VAL A 74 -2.90 8.95 -17.21
N GLU A 75 -2.98 9.02 -18.53
CA GLU A 75 -2.93 7.86 -19.44
C GLU A 75 -1.61 7.10 -19.34
N LYS A 76 -0.49 7.80 -19.16
CA LYS A 76 0.82 7.17 -18.95
C LYS A 76 0.86 6.40 -17.62
N SER A 77 0.25 6.95 -16.59
CA SER A 77 0.11 6.29 -15.29
C SER A 77 -0.81 5.06 -15.37
N GLU A 78 -1.92 5.15 -16.10
CA GLU A 78 -2.81 4.02 -16.37
C GLU A 78 -2.05 2.89 -17.08
N ARG A 79 -1.35 3.18 -18.19
CA ARG A 79 -0.54 2.20 -18.94
C ARG A 79 0.57 1.57 -18.08
N TYR A 80 1.21 2.37 -17.22
CA TYR A 80 2.20 1.84 -16.28
C TYR A 80 1.55 0.87 -15.29
N PHE A 81 0.38 1.20 -14.76
CA PHE A 81 -0.33 0.37 -13.81
C PHE A 81 -0.87 -0.91 -14.46
N GLU A 82 -1.37 -0.84 -15.71
CA GLU A 82 -1.76 -2.01 -16.50
C GLU A 82 -0.60 -3.01 -16.64
N LYS A 83 0.61 -2.51 -16.89
CA LYS A 83 1.80 -3.34 -17.09
C LYS A 83 2.43 -3.86 -15.79
N HIS A 84 2.40 -3.06 -14.72
CA HIS A 84 3.11 -3.33 -13.47
C HIS A 84 2.18 -3.36 -12.25
N GLY A 85 0.88 -3.49 -12.45
CA GLY A 85 -0.14 -3.38 -11.40
C GLY A 85 0.07 -4.34 -10.23
N MET A 86 0.61 -5.55 -10.47
CA MET A 86 0.99 -6.48 -9.41
C MET A 86 2.00 -5.84 -8.45
N VAL A 87 3.13 -5.39 -8.97
CA VAL A 87 4.21 -4.79 -8.16
C VAL A 87 3.70 -3.51 -7.49
N ALA A 88 3.00 -2.65 -8.25
CA ALA A 88 2.45 -1.41 -7.72
C ALA A 88 1.44 -1.65 -6.60
N THR A 89 0.58 -2.67 -6.72
CA THR A 89 -0.42 -3.00 -5.70
C THR A 89 0.26 -3.55 -4.44
N ILE A 90 1.14 -4.53 -4.55
CA ILE A 90 1.80 -5.15 -3.39
C ILE A 90 2.68 -4.11 -2.67
N THR A 91 3.57 -3.42 -3.40
CA THR A 91 4.48 -2.43 -2.80
C THR A 91 3.74 -1.25 -2.22
N GLY A 92 2.71 -0.75 -2.93
CA GLY A 92 1.88 0.34 -2.43
C GLY A 92 1.11 -0.01 -1.16
N ARG A 93 0.76 -1.29 -0.97
CA ARG A 93 0.13 -1.78 0.25
C ARG A 93 1.06 -1.84 1.46
N LEU A 94 2.34 -2.04 1.23
CA LEU A 94 3.35 -2.05 2.30
C LEU A 94 3.77 -0.64 2.71
N LEU A 95 3.44 0.39 1.91
CA LEU A 95 3.78 1.77 2.23
C LEU A 95 2.67 2.43 3.06
N PRO A 96 2.93 2.80 4.32
CA PRO A 96 1.99 3.56 5.14
C PRO A 96 1.62 4.88 4.45
N GLY A 97 0.36 5.27 4.55
CA GLY A 97 -0.16 6.51 3.95
C GLY A 97 -0.68 6.36 2.53
N ILE A 98 -0.04 5.62 1.64
CA ILE A 98 -0.52 5.42 0.25
C ILE A 98 -1.28 4.11 0.05
N ARG A 99 -1.20 3.17 0.99
CA ARG A 99 -1.84 1.84 0.91
C ARG A 99 -3.35 1.90 0.68
N HIS A 100 -4.03 2.94 1.20
CA HIS A 100 -5.46 3.13 0.99
C HIS A 100 -5.77 3.71 -0.40
N LEU A 101 -4.86 4.53 -0.92
CA LEU A 101 -5.04 5.24 -2.17
C LEU A 101 -4.71 4.39 -3.39
N ILE A 102 -3.88 3.34 -3.26
CA ILE A 102 -3.42 2.51 -4.38
C ILE A 102 -4.58 1.79 -5.11
N SER A 103 -5.71 1.59 -4.43
CA SER A 103 -6.90 0.97 -5.00
C SER A 103 -7.58 1.84 -6.05
N ILE A 104 -7.49 3.17 -5.93
CA ILE A 104 -8.09 4.12 -6.88
C ILE A 104 -7.42 4.04 -8.25
N PRO A 105 -6.07 4.18 -8.38
CA PRO A 105 -5.40 4.00 -9.68
C PRO A 105 -5.53 2.58 -10.24
N ALA A 106 -5.66 1.54 -9.40
CA ALA A 106 -5.94 0.19 -9.87
C ALA A 106 -7.31 0.10 -10.55
N GLY A 107 -8.34 0.73 -9.97
CA GLY A 107 -9.68 0.85 -10.57
C GLY A 107 -9.67 1.71 -11.83
N LEU A 108 -8.97 2.85 -11.81
CA LEU A 108 -8.84 3.77 -12.94
C LEU A 108 -8.22 3.10 -14.18
N SER A 109 -7.15 2.31 -13.98
CA SER A 109 -6.48 1.53 -15.03
C SER A 109 -7.27 0.29 -15.48
N ARG A 110 -8.43 0.03 -14.90
CA ARG A 110 -9.25 -1.17 -15.16
C ARG A 110 -8.47 -2.48 -15.00
N MET A 111 -7.56 -2.53 -14.03
CA MET A 111 -6.87 -3.75 -13.68
C MET A 111 -7.88 -4.87 -13.39
N ASN A 112 -7.58 -6.11 -13.78
CA ASN A 112 -8.45 -7.24 -13.47
C ASN A 112 -8.73 -7.34 -11.97
N TYR A 113 -10.00 -7.33 -11.57
CA TYR A 113 -10.44 -7.28 -10.18
C TYR A 113 -9.89 -8.42 -9.33
N TRP A 114 -9.89 -9.66 -9.85
CA TRP A 114 -9.40 -10.83 -9.11
C TRP A 114 -7.89 -10.76 -8.85
N LYS A 115 -7.13 -10.27 -9.83
CA LYS A 115 -5.68 -10.01 -9.65
C LYS A 115 -5.45 -8.91 -8.64
N PHE A 116 -6.21 -7.81 -8.73
CA PHE A 116 -6.15 -6.72 -7.76
C PHE A 116 -6.46 -7.22 -6.35
N LEU A 117 -7.55 -7.99 -6.17
CA LEU A 117 -7.96 -8.54 -4.89
C LEU A 117 -6.87 -9.45 -4.31
N LEU A 118 -6.35 -10.40 -5.11
CA LEU A 118 -5.28 -11.31 -4.69
C LEU A 118 -4.04 -10.55 -4.20
N TYR A 119 -3.57 -9.56 -4.95
CA TYR A 119 -2.39 -8.78 -4.57
C TYR A 119 -2.65 -7.88 -3.36
N THR A 120 -3.88 -7.41 -3.23
CA THR A 120 -4.35 -6.67 -2.05
C THR A 120 -4.33 -7.53 -0.80
N THR A 121 -4.92 -8.74 -0.87
CA THR A 121 -4.95 -9.70 0.23
C THR A 121 -3.53 -10.08 0.68
N ILE A 122 -2.61 -10.36 -0.27
CA ILE A 122 -1.22 -10.67 0.05
C ILE A 122 -0.53 -9.47 0.73
N GLY A 123 -0.65 -8.28 0.17
CA GLY A 123 0.00 -7.09 0.72
C GLY A 123 -0.60 -6.66 2.07
N ALA A 124 -1.92 -6.68 2.21
CA ALA A 124 -2.60 -6.36 3.46
C ALA A 124 -2.34 -7.43 4.53
N GLY A 125 -2.39 -8.71 4.18
CA GLY A 125 -2.09 -9.82 5.08
C GLY A 125 -0.67 -9.76 5.62
N ALA A 126 0.32 -9.48 4.76
CA ALA A 126 1.69 -9.29 5.20
C ALA A 126 1.82 -8.12 6.18
N TRP A 127 1.18 -6.97 5.89
CA TRP A 127 1.16 -5.81 6.79
C TRP A 127 0.50 -6.12 8.13
N HIS A 128 -0.70 -6.74 8.12
CA HIS A 128 -1.40 -7.11 9.34
C HIS A 128 -0.64 -8.15 10.16
N SER A 129 0.09 -9.06 9.52
CA SER A 129 0.97 -10.00 10.21
C SER A 129 2.11 -9.29 10.94
N ILE A 130 2.72 -8.27 10.32
CA ILE A 130 3.75 -7.44 10.99
C ILE A 130 3.16 -6.73 12.21
N LEU A 131 1.97 -6.11 12.07
CA LEU A 131 1.31 -5.44 13.18
C LEU A 131 0.87 -6.41 14.29
N ALA A 132 0.44 -7.61 13.91
CA ALA A 132 0.06 -8.64 14.84
C ALA A 132 1.27 -9.15 15.65
N LEU A 133 2.41 -9.35 15.00
CA LEU A 133 3.67 -9.68 15.69
C LEU A 133 4.09 -8.55 16.63
N LEU A 134 3.99 -7.29 16.21
CA LEU A 134 4.29 -6.15 17.06
C LEU A 134 3.41 -6.17 18.32
N GLY A 135 2.09 -6.29 18.18
CA GLY A 135 1.15 -6.36 19.31
C GLY A 135 1.45 -7.54 20.23
N HIS A 136 1.77 -8.70 19.65
CA HIS A 136 2.12 -9.90 20.41
C HIS A 136 3.39 -9.70 21.28
N TYR A 137 4.45 -9.17 20.70
CA TYR A 137 5.68 -8.90 21.45
C TYR A 137 5.50 -7.81 22.50
N MET A 138 4.68 -6.78 22.22
CA MET A 138 4.41 -5.72 23.18
C MET A 138 3.71 -6.22 24.43
N HIS A 139 2.90 -7.28 24.34
CA HIS A 139 2.23 -7.88 25.51
C HIS A 139 3.22 -8.31 26.61
N ALA A 140 4.43 -8.73 26.24
CA ALA A 140 5.45 -9.19 27.20
C ALA A 140 6.15 -8.04 27.95
N PHE A 141 6.14 -6.81 27.41
CA PHE A 141 7.00 -5.72 27.91
C PHE A 141 6.26 -4.42 28.22
N VAL A 142 5.03 -4.25 27.72
CA VAL A 142 4.29 -3.00 27.81
C VAL A 142 3.00 -3.21 28.61
N PRO A 143 2.79 -2.47 29.70
CA PRO A 143 1.51 -2.48 30.41
C PRO A 143 0.38 -1.96 29.50
N GLU A 144 -0.84 -2.47 29.70
CA GLU A 144 -2.01 -2.12 28.88
C GLU A 144 -2.28 -0.60 28.84
N GLU A 145 -2.04 0.09 29.94
CA GLU A 145 -2.22 1.55 30.08
C GLU A 145 -1.37 2.37 29.10
N GLN A 146 -0.18 1.88 28.74
CA GLN A 146 0.76 2.54 27.84
C GLN A 146 0.71 2.00 26.42
N LEU A 147 -0.16 1.03 26.14
CA LEU A 147 -0.20 0.27 24.89
C LEU A 147 -0.38 1.18 23.68
N ASN A 148 -1.36 2.09 23.70
CA ASN A 148 -1.67 2.96 22.57
C ASN A 148 -0.52 3.94 22.22
N GLU A 149 0.13 4.49 23.25
CA GLU A 149 1.28 5.38 23.09
C GLU A 149 2.46 4.65 22.45
N LYS A 150 2.77 3.46 22.97
CA LYS A 150 3.85 2.62 22.46
C LYS A 150 3.59 2.09 21.04
N ILE A 151 2.35 1.75 20.71
CA ILE A 151 1.98 1.34 19.35
C ILE A 151 2.25 2.46 18.35
N LEU A 152 1.91 3.70 18.68
CA LEU A 152 2.18 4.84 17.81
C LEU A 152 3.69 5.09 17.66
N GLU A 153 4.45 5.02 18.74
CA GLU A 153 5.90 5.18 18.75
C GLU A 153 6.57 4.10 17.87
N TYR A 154 6.30 2.82 18.12
CA TYR A 154 6.89 1.73 17.34
C TYR A 154 6.35 1.68 15.90
N GLY A 155 5.10 2.06 15.68
CA GLY A 155 4.51 2.18 14.35
C GLY A 155 5.26 3.20 13.47
N GLU A 156 5.73 4.31 14.04
CA GLU A 156 6.57 5.28 13.33
C GLU A 156 7.93 4.67 12.95
N TYR A 157 8.59 3.96 13.85
CA TYR A 157 9.88 3.29 13.54
C TYR A 157 9.72 2.24 12.42
N ILE A 158 8.68 1.42 12.46
CA ILE A 158 8.39 0.44 11.41
C ILE A 158 8.13 1.14 10.07
N LYS A 159 7.36 2.22 10.07
CA LYS A 159 7.09 3.04 8.90
C LYS A 159 8.38 3.59 8.28
N PHE A 160 9.27 4.18 9.08
CA PHE A 160 10.56 4.66 8.58
C PHE A 160 11.44 3.53 8.05
N GLY A 161 11.51 2.40 8.75
CA GLY A 161 12.25 1.23 8.29
C GLY A 161 11.74 0.69 6.94
N LEU A 162 10.42 0.63 6.74
CA LEU A 162 9.82 0.22 5.48
C LEU A 162 10.07 1.22 4.35
N ILE A 163 10.01 2.52 4.62
CA ILE A 163 10.32 3.56 3.63
C ILE A 163 11.78 3.41 3.18
N ILE A 164 12.72 3.25 4.12
CA ILE A 164 14.13 3.03 3.81
C ILE A 164 14.32 1.76 2.97
N LEU A 165 13.66 0.66 3.34
CA LEU A 165 13.71 -0.60 2.58
C LEU A 165 13.22 -0.40 1.14
N VAL A 166 12.10 0.30 0.94
CA VAL A 166 11.57 0.60 -0.40
C VAL A 166 12.53 1.47 -1.19
N ILE A 167 13.14 2.48 -0.58
CA ILE A 167 14.15 3.33 -1.24
C ILE A 167 15.35 2.46 -1.69
N ILE A 168 15.85 1.57 -0.83
CA ILE A 168 16.96 0.67 -1.16
C ILE A 168 16.60 -0.24 -2.35
N VAL A 169 15.40 -0.82 -2.33
CA VAL A 169 14.91 -1.67 -3.42
C VAL A 169 14.78 -0.86 -4.72
N CYS A 170 14.20 0.34 -4.66
CA CYS A 170 14.10 1.24 -5.82
C CYS A 170 15.49 1.60 -6.38
N LEU A 171 16.44 1.95 -5.53
CA LEU A 171 17.81 2.26 -5.93
C LEU A 171 18.50 1.05 -6.57
N TYR A 172 18.31 -0.14 -6.02
CA TYR A 172 18.82 -1.38 -6.62
C TYR A 172 18.29 -1.60 -8.04
N PHE A 173 16.98 -1.44 -8.25
CA PHE A 173 16.38 -1.58 -9.58
C PHE A 173 16.84 -0.49 -10.55
N LEU A 174 16.99 0.75 -10.09
CA LEU A 174 17.49 1.86 -10.90
C LEU A 174 18.95 1.62 -11.32
N LEU A 175 19.81 1.18 -10.41
CA LEU A 175 21.20 0.82 -10.70
C LEU A 175 21.28 -0.34 -11.69
N LYS A 176 20.49 -1.38 -11.51
CA LYS A 176 20.42 -2.53 -12.42
C LYS A 176 19.97 -2.11 -13.82
N TRP A 177 18.97 -1.22 -13.91
CA TRP A 177 18.49 -0.66 -15.17
C TRP A 177 19.55 0.20 -15.85
N TYR A 178 20.23 1.07 -15.09
CA TYR A 178 21.32 1.94 -15.59
C TYR A 178 22.48 1.14 -16.14
N ILE A 179 22.92 0.10 -15.42
CA ILE A 179 23.99 -0.82 -15.87
C ILE A 179 23.58 -1.55 -17.15
N LYS A 180 22.33 -1.99 -17.24
CA LYS A 180 21.78 -2.67 -18.45
C LYS A 180 21.76 -1.73 -19.64
N LYS A 181 21.36 -0.45 -19.44
CA LYS A 181 21.33 0.57 -20.49
C LYS A 181 22.74 0.87 -20.99
N LYS A 182 23.71 1.09 -20.10
CA LYS A 182 25.11 1.36 -20.45
C LYS A 182 25.76 0.20 -21.23
N LYS A 183 25.38 -1.06 -20.91
CA LYS A 183 25.86 -2.23 -21.69
C LYS A 183 25.23 -2.31 -23.08
N ALA A 184 24.00 -1.81 -23.26
CA ALA A 184 23.34 -1.78 -24.57
C ALA A 184 23.98 -0.69 -25.47
N ASP A 185 24.21 0.50 -24.92
CA ASP A 185 24.84 1.62 -25.67
C ASP A 185 26.29 1.27 -26.11
N ASN A 186 27.08 0.57 -25.28
CA ASN A 186 28.43 0.12 -25.65
C ASN A 186 28.45 -1.01 -26.69
N LYS A 187 27.33 -1.69 -26.95
CA LYS A 187 27.24 -2.71 -28.01
C LYS A 187 26.88 -2.12 -29.39
N GLN A 188 26.32 -0.90 -29.42
CA GLN A 188 26.00 -0.21 -30.67
C GLN A 188 27.18 0.61 -31.26
N VAL A 189 28.23 0.81 -30.45
CA VAL A 189 29.44 1.58 -30.84
C VAL A 189 30.58 0.67 -31.32
N LYS A 190 30.38 -0.65 -31.29
CA LYS A 190 31.29 -1.64 -31.90
C LYS A 190 30.62 -2.30 -33.09
#